data_3692c63373d88c3d9c69b7d5d1b315ae
#
_entry.id   3692c63373d88c3d9c69b7d5d1b315ae
#
_cell.length_a   1.000
_cell.length_b   1.000
_cell.length_c   1.000
_cell.angle_alpha   90.00
_cell.angle_beta   90.00
_cell.angle_gamma   90.00
#
_symmetry.space_group_name_H-M   'P 1'
#
loop_
_entity.id
_entity.type
_entity.pdbx_description
1 polymer ?
#
loop_
_entity_poly.entity_id
_entity_poly.type
_entity_poly.pdbx_seq_one_letter_code
_entity_poly.pdbx_strand_id
1 'polypeptide(L)'
;MYSKTKLERVLELHRGYDLPERERKEGNVPIISSSGYSGLHNDCKCDGENVITGRYGTIGEVFYHEGKCWPLNTALYVSDFKENNPKYVYYLLKYILKMSIDGKDKSTVPGVDRNVLHQMEIPFCQDIKEQKELIRILEKLDERIDLNRKINDNLQQQLCLIYENMMCKAQYGNIEGTFTVASKLTDVVTGKEDANFASPNGKYKFFTCSNDTLNCDEYVFDSSAILIAGNGDFNV
;
A
#
# COMPACT_ATOMS: atom_id res chain seq x y z
N MET A 1 -9.72 -10.98 -27.40
CA MET A 1 -8.48 -10.67 -28.17
C MET A 1 -7.91 -9.34 -27.69
N TYR A 2 -6.70 -9.31 -27.20
CA TYR A 2 -6.08 -8.07 -26.73
C TYR A 2 -5.59 -7.25 -27.90
N SER A 3 -5.96 -5.95 -27.93
CA SER A 3 -5.47 -4.98 -28.91
C SER A 3 -4.71 -3.87 -28.19
N LYS A 4 -3.74 -3.25 -28.87
CA LYS A 4 -3.15 -2.01 -28.35
C LYS A 4 -4.09 -0.86 -28.64
N THR A 5 -4.37 -0.06 -27.62
CA THR A 5 -5.20 1.15 -27.75
C THR A 5 -4.67 2.24 -26.83
N LYS A 6 -4.99 3.50 -27.11
CA LYS A 6 -4.68 4.60 -26.22
C LYS A 6 -5.62 4.59 -25.00
N LEU A 7 -5.10 4.93 -23.82
CA LEU A 7 -5.86 4.96 -22.57
C LEU A 7 -7.09 5.90 -22.66
N GLU A 8 -6.98 7.03 -23.36
CA GLU A 8 -8.09 7.98 -23.56
C GLU A 8 -9.35 7.36 -24.24
N ARG A 9 -9.18 6.25 -24.97
CA ARG A 9 -10.31 5.52 -25.58
C ARG A 9 -10.97 4.55 -24.61
N VAL A 10 -10.32 4.25 -23.50
CA VAL A 10 -10.78 3.28 -22.50
C VAL A 10 -11.44 3.97 -21.31
N LEU A 11 -10.91 5.11 -20.92
CA LEU A 11 -11.41 5.88 -19.78
C LEU A 11 -11.08 7.36 -19.94
N GLU A 12 -11.70 8.20 -19.10
CA GLU A 12 -11.34 9.60 -18.97
C GLU A 12 -10.97 9.93 -17.53
N LEU A 13 -9.79 10.54 -17.32
CA LEU A 13 -9.31 10.97 -16.01
C LEU A 13 -9.56 12.46 -15.81
N HIS A 14 -10.10 12.82 -14.67
CA HIS A 14 -10.22 14.20 -14.22
C HIS A 14 -9.47 14.44 -12.91
N ARG A 15 -9.02 15.67 -12.73
CA ARG A 15 -8.46 16.12 -11.45
C ARG A 15 -9.58 16.22 -10.43
N GLY A 16 -9.31 15.77 -9.20
CA GLY A 16 -10.20 15.95 -8.07
C GLY A 16 -10.35 17.43 -7.65
N TYR A 17 -11.12 17.67 -6.63
CA TYR A 17 -11.61 18.97 -6.22
C TYR A 17 -10.86 19.49 -5.00
N ASP A 18 -10.67 20.79 -4.93
CA ASP A 18 -10.11 21.44 -3.75
C ASP A 18 -11.10 21.35 -2.58
N LEU A 19 -10.60 20.97 -1.42
CA LEU A 19 -11.34 20.96 -0.16
C LEU A 19 -10.37 21.16 1.00
N PRO A 20 -10.03 22.44 1.32
CA PRO A 20 -9.21 22.76 2.47
C PRO A 20 -9.81 22.25 3.78
N GLU A 21 -8.96 21.90 4.75
CA GLU A 21 -9.44 21.35 6.04
C GLU A 21 -10.46 22.23 6.74
N ARG A 22 -10.28 23.55 6.69
CA ARG A 22 -11.20 24.54 7.27
C ARG A 22 -12.62 24.53 6.66
N GLU A 23 -12.76 23.97 5.44
CA GLU A 23 -14.02 23.90 4.70
C GLU A 23 -14.70 22.53 4.86
N ARG A 24 -14.00 21.58 5.47
CA ARG A 24 -14.57 20.26 5.76
C ARG A 24 -15.63 20.38 6.85
N LYS A 25 -16.80 19.81 6.60
CA LYS A 25 -17.92 19.77 7.53
C LYS A 25 -18.15 18.34 7.97
N GLU A 26 -18.64 18.17 9.18
CA GLU A 26 -19.00 16.88 9.73
C GLU A 26 -19.99 16.15 8.83
N GLY A 27 -19.71 14.88 8.52
CA GLY A 27 -20.49 14.04 7.61
C GLY A 27 -19.88 12.66 7.48
N ASN A 28 -20.45 11.85 6.57
CA ASN A 28 -20.08 10.44 6.36
C ASN A 28 -19.56 10.14 4.96
N VAL A 29 -19.35 11.16 4.14
CA VAL A 29 -18.80 11.00 2.78
C VAL A 29 -17.27 10.96 2.86
N PRO A 30 -16.61 9.87 2.42
CA PRO A 30 -15.17 9.78 2.47
C PRO A 30 -14.50 10.75 1.50
N ILE A 31 -13.45 11.39 1.99
CA ILE A 31 -12.52 12.19 1.20
C ILE A 31 -11.37 11.27 0.78
N ILE A 32 -11.07 11.22 -0.52
CA ILE A 32 -10.01 10.36 -1.07
C ILE A 32 -8.91 11.22 -1.69
N SER A 33 -7.71 11.11 -1.13
CA SER A 33 -6.50 11.81 -1.57
C SER A 33 -5.58 10.90 -2.38
N SER A 34 -4.39 11.38 -2.73
CA SER A 34 -3.33 10.57 -3.36
C SER A 34 -2.83 9.41 -2.49
N SER A 35 -2.99 9.50 -1.18
CA SER A 35 -2.59 8.46 -0.21
C SER A 35 -3.77 7.63 0.31
N GLY A 36 -4.96 7.76 -0.30
CA GLY A 36 -6.17 7.05 0.10
C GLY A 36 -7.12 7.90 0.93
N TYR A 37 -7.82 7.26 1.86
CA TYR A 37 -8.81 7.93 2.71
C TYR A 37 -8.17 9.00 3.59
N SER A 38 -8.73 10.22 3.55
CA SER A 38 -8.16 11.42 4.16
C SER A 38 -9.16 12.20 5.02
N GLY A 39 -10.16 11.52 5.55
CA GLY A 39 -11.19 12.10 6.41
C GLY A 39 -12.59 11.99 5.81
N LEU A 40 -13.53 12.72 6.41
CA LEU A 40 -14.94 12.70 6.04
C LEU A 40 -15.45 14.12 5.74
N HIS A 41 -16.53 14.21 4.95
CA HIS A 41 -17.22 15.44 4.59
C HIS A 41 -18.73 15.18 4.49
N ASN A 42 -19.52 16.25 4.43
CA ASN A 42 -20.98 16.15 4.32
C ASN A 42 -21.51 16.22 2.88
N ASP A 43 -20.65 16.51 1.91
CA ASP A 43 -21.02 16.63 0.49
C ASP A 43 -20.14 15.72 -0.38
N CYS A 44 -20.62 15.36 -1.58
CA CYS A 44 -19.88 14.49 -2.51
C CYS A 44 -19.69 15.17 -3.87
N LYS A 45 -18.69 14.71 -4.60
CA LYS A 45 -18.45 15.07 -6.01
C LYS A 45 -18.65 13.89 -6.96
N CYS A 46 -18.55 12.68 -6.44
CA CYS A 46 -18.74 11.46 -7.21
C CYS A 46 -19.70 10.55 -6.45
N ASP A 47 -20.47 9.74 -7.19
CA ASP A 47 -21.37 8.72 -6.67
C ASP A 47 -21.31 7.49 -7.58
N GLY A 48 -21.58 6.30 -7.04
CA GLY A 48 -21.48 5.03 -7.75
C GLY A 48 -20.08 4.39 -7.65
N GLU A 49 -19.66 3.72 -8.71
CA GLU A 49 -18.33 3.08 -8.76
C GLU A 49 -17.26 4.10 -9.15
N ASN A 50 -16.28 4.29 -8.29
CA ASN A 50 -15.23 5.28 -8.44
C ASN A 50 -13.85 4.63 -8.48
N VAL A 51 -13.02 5.02 -9.43
CA VAL A 51 -11.61 4.63 -9.50
C VAL A 51 -10.76 5.88 -9.40
N ILE A 52 -9.89 5.91 -8.40
CA ILE A 52 -9.13 7.11 -8.00
C ILE A 52 -7.66 6.74 -7.89
N THR A 53 -6.76 7.60 -8.37
CA THR A 53 -5.31 7.39 -8.26
C THR A 53 -4.59 8.65 -7.82
N GLY A 54 -3.44 8.49 -7.21
CA GLY A 54 -2.60 9.60 -6.80
C GLY A 54 -2.03 10.39 -7.99
N ARG A 55 -2.11 11.71 -7.91
CA ARG A 55 -1.49 12.63 -8.87
C ARG A 55 -0.12 13.10 -8.39
N TYR A 56 0.05 13.32 -7.08
CA TYR A 56 1.28 13.72 -6.41
C TYR A 56 1.50 12.89 -5.15
N GLY A 57 2.74 12.78 -4.71
CA GLY A 57 3.10 12.04 -3.50
C GLY A 57 3.17 10.54 -3.76
N THR A 58 2.22 9.76 -3.28
CA THR A 58 2.16 8.31 -3.49
C THR A 58 1.68 8.01 -4.90
N ILE A 59 2.62 7.90 -5.83
CA ILE A 59 2.34 7.57 -7.24
C ILE A 59 2.18 6.06 -7.37
N GLY A 60 1.18 5.62 -8.15
CA GLY A 60 0.95 4.21 -8.47
C GLY A 60 -0.10 3.52 -7.63
N GLU A 61 -0.52 4.14 -6.54
CA GLU A 61 -1.67 3.64 -5.79
C GLU A 61 -2.96 3.95 -6.52
N VAL A 62 -3.84 2.95 -6.59
CA VAL A 62 -5.18 3.06 -7.18
C VAL A 62 -6.20 2.58 -6.17
N PHE A 63 -7.23 3.35 -5.97
CA PHE A 63 -8.31 3.08 -5.03
C PHE A 63 -9.61 2.84 -5.79
N TYR A 64 -10.35 1.82 -5.38
CA TYR A 64 -11.71 1.57 -5.82
C TYR A 64 -12.66 1.86 -4.65
N HIS A 65 -13.71 2.64 -4.92
CA HIS A 65 -14.70 3.02 -3.92
C HIS A 65 -16.11 2.96 -4.52
N GLU A 66 -17.02 2.33 -3.80
CA GLU A 66 -18.45 2.29 -4.15
C GLU A 66 -19.23 3.30 -3.32
N GLY A 67 -20.06 4.09 -3.99
CA GLY A 67 -20.91 5.10 -3.37
C GLY A 67 -20.32 6.51 -3.43
N LYS A 68 -20.83 7.37 -2.57
CA LYS A 68 -20.48 8.80 -2.54
C LYS A 68 -19.07 9.02 -2.03
N CYS A 69 -18.30 9.84 -2.75
CA CYS A 69 -16.98 10.26 -2.29
C CYS A 69 -16.61 11.67 -2.79
N TRP A 70 -15.55 12.22 -2.20
CA TRP A 70 -14.93 13.47 -2.60
C TRP A 70 -13.47 13.22 -2.97
N PRO A 71 -13.12 13.08 -4.27
CA PRO A 71 -11.73 13.03 -4.69
C PRO A 71 -11.06 14.39 -4.49
N LEU A 72 -9.93 14.42 -3.76
CA LEU A 72 -9.15 15.65 -3.56
C LEU A 72 -8.36 16.03 -4.81
N ASN A 73 -7.98 17.29 -4.88
CA ASN A 73 -7.15 17.88 -5.95
C ASN A 73 -5.77 17.22 -6.12
N THR A 74 -5.29 16.48 -5.12
CA THR A 74 -4.06 15.69 -5.15
C THR A 74 -4.24 14.35 -5.86
N ALA A 75 -5.47 13.99 -6.21
CA ALA A 75 -5.82 12.75 -6.89
C ALA A 75 -6.39 13.03 -8.30
N LEU A 76 -6.37 11.99 -9.14
CA LEU A 76 -7.14 11.88 -10.37
C LEU A 76 -8.25 10.86 -10.14
N TYR A 77 -9.42 11.06 -10.73
CA TYR A 77 -10.49 10.08 -10.71
C TYR A 77 -10.99 9.80 -12.12
N VAL A 78 -11.54 8.62 -12.36
CA VAL A 78 -12.15 8.25 -13.62
C VAL A 78 -13.54 8.90 -13.68
N SER A 79 -13.72 9.84 -14.59
CA SER A 79 -15.00 10.53 -14.80
C SER A 79 -15.90 9.82 -15.82
N ASP A 80 -15.31 9.05 -16.72
CA ASP A 80 -16.02 8.28 -17.73
C ASP A 80 -15.27 6.96 -17.99
N PHE A 81 -15.97 5.86 -17.86
CA PHE A 81 -15.45 4.50 -18.07
C PHE A 81 -15.56 4.03 -19.53
N LYS A 82 -16.13 4.84 -20.43
CA LYS A 82 -16.31 4.49 -21.85
C LYS A 82 -16.96 3.10 -22.05
N GLU A 83 -18.00 2.82 -21.27
CA GLU A 83 -18.75 1.55 -21.23
C GLU A 83 -17.97 0.34 -20.70
N ASN A 84 -16.72 0.53 -20.26
CA ASN A 84 -15.94 -0.53 -19.64
C ASN A 84 -16.39 -0.81 -18.21
N ASN A 85 -16.12 -2.02 -17.72
CA ASN A 85 -16.40 -2.35 -16.34
C ASN A 85 -15.46 -1.56 -15.40
N PRO A 86 -15.96 -0.83 -14.38
CA PRO A 86 -15.15 -0.02 -13.47
C PRO A 86 -14.08 -0.81 -12.72
N LYS A 87 -14.36 -2.04 -12.27
CA LYS A 87 -13.38 -2.89 -11.61
C LYS A 87 -12.27 -3.35 -12.57
N TYR A 88 -12.62 -3.60 -13.84
CA TYR A 88 -11.60 -3.87 -14.85
C TYR A 88 -10.68 -2.68 -15.04
N VAL A 89 -11.24 -1.47 -15.13
CA VAL A 89 -10.47 -0.22 -15.23
C VAL A 89 -9.60 -0.01 -14.00
N TYR A 90 -10.06 -0.33 -12.80
CA TYR A 90 -9.26 -0.30 -11.58
C TYR A 90 -8.00 -1.19 -11.68
N TYR A 91 -8.16 -2.45 -12.05
CA TYR A 91 -7.02 -3.37 -12.19
C TYR A 91 -6.10 -2.97 -13.34
N LEU A 92 -6.66 -2.49 -14.44
CA LEU A 92 -5.89 -2.00 -15.58
C LEU A 92 -5.02 -0.81 -15.19
N LEU A 93 -5.57 0.19 -14.50
CA LEU A 93 -4.80 1.34 -14.02
C LEU A 93 -3.72 0.93 -13.01
N LYS A 94 -4.04 0.03 -12.09
CA LYS A 94 -3.07 -0.52 -11.13
C LYS A 94 -1.87 -1.18 -11.84
N TYR A 95 -2.14 -1.94 -12.89
CA TYR A 95 -1.10 -2.56 -13.73
C TYR A 95 -0.26 -1.52 -14.47
N ILE A 96 -0.89 -0.58 -15.16
CA ILE A 96 -0.21 0.44 -15.98
C ILE A 96 0.69 1.32 -15.13
N LEU A 97 0.17 1.82 -14.01
CA LEU A 97 0.93 2.71 -13.12
C LEU A 97 2.11 2.00 -12.48
N LYS A 98 1.96 0.73 -12.09
CA LYS A 98 3.06 -0.08 -11.58
C LYS A 98 4.16 -0.27 -12.64
N MET A 99 3.78 -0.61 -13.86
CA MET A 99 4.75 -0.76 -14.98
C MET A 99 5.48 0.55 -15.30
N SER A 100 4.80 1.69 -15.16
CA SER A 100 5.42 3.01 -15.39
C SER A 100 6.43 3.39 -14.31
N ILE A 101 6.26 2.90 -13.08
CA ILE A 101 7.18 3.12 -11.96
C ILE A 101 8.40 2.19 -12.07
N ASP A 102 8.18 0.90 -12.41
CA ASP A 102 9.23 -0.12 -12.53
C ASP A 102 10.04 0.03 -13.82
N GLY A 103 9.52 0.77 -14.80
CA GLY A 103 10.20 1.07 -16.08
C GLY A 103 11.44 1.92 -15.88
N LYS A 104 12.54 1.57 -16.56
CA LYS A 104 13.89 2.16 -16.42
C LYS A 104 14.01 3.64 -16.80
N ASP A 105 12.95 4.30 -17.22
CA ASP A 105 12.93 5.75 -17.42
C ASP A 105 12.69 6.44 -16.09
N LYS A 106 13.77 6.55 -15.29
CA LYS A 106 13.89 7.45 -14.15
C LYS A 106 13.85 8.91 -14.60
N SER A 107 12.85 9.31 -15.36
CA SER A 107 12.47 10.70 -15.37
C SER A 107 11.75 10.92 -14.03
N THR A 108 12.35 11.71 -13.19
CA THR A 108 11.78 12.29 -11.98
C THR A 108 10.46 12.99 -12.36
N VAL A 109 9.37 12.22 -12.45
CA VAL A 109 8.05 12.80 -12.69
C VAL A 109 7.51 13.16 -11.32
N PRO A 110 7.53 14.44 -10.91
CA PRO A 110 7.02 14.87 -9.61
C PRO A 110 5.49 14.77 -9.53
N GLY A 111 4.84 14.18 -10.52
CA GLY A 111 3.39 13.96 -10.57
C GLY A 111 2.96 13.16 -11.79
N VAL A 112 1.81 12.51 -11.69
CA VAL A 112 1.16 11.82 -12.82
C VAL A 112 0.39 12.85 -13.64
N ASP A 113 0.86 13.14 -14.85
CA ASP A 113 0.12 13.98 -15.80
C ASP A 113 -0.93 13.14 -16.52
N ARG A 114 -2.21 13.51 -16.35
CA ARG A 114 -3.34 12.83 -17.01
C ARG A 114 -3.21 12.82 -18.55
N ASN A 115 -2.64 13.89 -19.14
CA ASN A 115 -2.52 13.98 -20.61
C ASN A 115 -1.49 12.98 -21.12
N VAL A 116 -0.40 12.76 -20.37
CA VAL A 116 0.58 11.72 -20.66
C VAL A 116 -0.05 10.33 -20.53
N LEU A 117 -0.79 10.08 -19.46
CA LEU A 117 -1.50 8.81 -19.27
C LEU A 117 -2.50 8.54 -20.39
N HIS A 118 -3.31 9.53 -20.79
CA HIS A 118 -4.29 9.38 -21.86
C HIS A 118 -3.66 8.96 -23.21
N GLN A 119 -2.44 9.39 -23.49
CA GLN A 119 -1.73 9.04 -24.73
C GLN A 119 -0.98 7.71 -24.67
N MET A 120 -0.91 7.08 -23.51
CA MET A 120 -0.22 5.77 -23.38
C MET A 120 -0.93 4.68 -24.18
N GLU A 121 -0.15 3.92 -24.94
CA GLU A 121 -0.63 2.69 -25.58
C GLU A 121 -0.62 1.54 -24.58
N ILE A 122 -1.77 0.92 -24.39
CA ILE A 122 -1.97 -0.14 -23.42
C ILE A 122 -2.55 -1.40 -24.07
N PRO A 123 -2.25 -2.59 -23.54
CA PRO A 123 -2.98 -3.80 -23.90
C PRO A 123 -4.41 -3.73 -23.32
N PHE A 124 -5.40 -3.89 -24.16
CA PHE A 124 -6.79 -3.70 -23.78
C PHE A 124 -7.68 -4.84 -24.27
N CYS A 125 -8.57 -5.32 -23.42
CA CYS A 125 -9.61 -6.28 -23.74
C CYS A 125 -10.92 -5.54 -24.02
N GLN A 126 -11.44 -5.61 -25.24
CA GLN A 126 -12.68 -4.94 -25.63
C GLN A 126 -13.94 -5.71 -25.24
N ASP A 127 -13.85 -7.02 -25.05
CA ASP A 127 -15.00 -7.84 -24.73
C ASP A 127 -15.34 -7.74 -23.23
N ILE A 128 -16.51 -7.18 -22.93
CA ILE A 128 -17.02 -7.02 -21.57
C ILE A 128 -17.18 -8.37 -20.82
N LYS A 129 -17.45 -9.45 -21.54
CA LYS A 129 -17.52 -10.80 -20.91
C LYS A 129 -16.13 -11.25 -20.47
N GLU A 130 -15.12 -11.08 -21.32
CA GLU A 130 -13.73 -11.37 -20.97
C GLU A 130 -13.26 -10.46 -19.83
N GLN A 131 -13.61 -9.15 -19.81
CA GLN A 131 -13.32 -8.25 -18.69
C GLN A 131 -13.88 -8.80 -17.38
N LYS A 132 -15.16 -9.24 -17.34
CA LYS A 132 -15.80 -9.81 -16.15
C LYS A 132 -15.12 -11.10 -15.67
N GLU A 133 -14.69 -11.97 -16.57
CA GLU A 133 -13.98 -13.18 -16.18
C GLU A 133 -12.60 -12.88 -15.56
N LEU A 134 -11.88 -11.91 -16.12
CA LEU A 134 -10.61 -11.46 -15.55
C LEU A 134 -10.80 -10.87 -14.15
N ILE A 135 -11.81 -10.00 -13.97
CA ILE A 135 -12.15 -9.42 -12.67
C ILE A 135 -12.42 -10.52 -11.65
N ARG A 136 -13.24 -11.49 -12.00
CA ARG A 136 -13.60 -12.60 -11.09
C ARG A 136 -12.39 -13.35 -10.54
N ILE A 137 -11.35 -13.51 -11.35
CA ILE A 137 -10.09 -14.15 -10.93
C ILE A 137 -9.31 -13.22 -9.98
N LEU A 138 -9.17 -11.94 -10.36
CA LEU A 138 -8.41 -10.96 -9.61
C LEU A 138 -9.06 -10.65 -8.25
N GLU A 139 -10.39 -10.51 -8.21
CA GLU A 139 -11.14 -10.31 -6.95
C GLU A 139 -10.91 -11.47 -5.96
N LYS A 140 -10.94 -12.71 -6.44
CA LYS A 140 -10.66 -13.88 -5.58
C LYS A 140 -9.23 -13.87 -5.02
N LEU A 141 -8.27 -13.33 -5.77
CA LEU A 141 -6.90 -13.17 -5.27
C LEU A 141 -6.82 -12.06 -4.22
N ASP A 142 -7.46 -10.91 -4.46
CA ASP A 142 -7.50 -9.81 -3.49
C ASP A 142 -8.24 -10.24 -2.21
N GLU A 143 -9.38 -10.92 -2.30
CA GLU A 143 -10.09 -11.50 -1.15
C GLU A 143 -9.18 -12.44 -0.31
N ARG A 144 -8.38 -13.28 -0.98
CA ARG A 144 -7.41 -14.15 -0.30
C ARG A 144 -6.30 -13.36 0.40
N ILE A 145 -5.79 -12.33 -0.25
CA ILE A 145 -4.77 -11.45 0.34
C ILE A 145 -5.34 -10.78 1.58
N ASP A 146 -6.54 -10.22 1.50
CA ASP A 146 -7.18 -9.55 2.63
C ASP A 146 -7.53 -10.51 3.78
N LEU A 147 -7.98 -11.73 3.44
CA LEU A 147 -8.21 -12.76 4.46
C LEU A 147 -6.91 -13.16 5.17
N ASN A 148 -5.83 -13.36 4.42
CA ASN A 148 -4.53 -13.69 5.00
C ASN A 148 -4.01 -12.55 5.90
N ARG A 149 -4.18 -11.29 5.52
CA ARG A 149 -3.84 -10.14 6.38
C ARG A 149 -4.63 -10.18 7.69
N LYS A 150 -5.94 -10.36 7.63
CA LYS A 150 -6.79 -10.48 8.83
C LYS A 150 -6.39 -11.66 9.73
N ILE A 151 -6.00 -12.80 9.13
CA ILE A 151 -5.50 -13.95 9.88
C ILE A 151 -4.18 -13.61 10.56
N ASN A 152 -3.24 -12.96 9.88
CA ASN A 152 -1.96 -12.56 10.46
C ASN A 152 -2.16 -11.57 11.62
N ASP A 153 -3.02 -10.56 11.44
CA ASP A 153 -3.34 -9.58 12.50
C ASP A 153 -3.95 -10.28 13.73
N ASN A 154 -4.87 -11.21 13.51
CA ASN A 154 -5.48 -12.00 14.60
C ASN A 154 -4.45 -12.88 15.31
N LEU A 155 -3.58 -13.56 14.57
CA LEU A 155 -2.51 -14.38 15.15
C LEU A 155 -1.54 -13.54 15.98
N GLN A 156 -1.20 -12.36 15.51
CA GLN A 156 -0.34 -11.41 16.25
C GLN A 156 -1.01 -10.97 17.55
N GLN A 157 -2.30 -10.61 17.52
CA GLN A 157 -3.06 -10.28 18.72
C GLN A 157 -3.13 -11.46 19.72
N GLN A 158 -3.37 -12.68 19.22
CA GLN A 158 -3.36 -13.87 20.07
C GLN A 158 -2.00 -14.11 20.71
N LEU A 159 -0.91 -13.92 19.96
CA LEU A 159 0.45 -14.04 20.49
C LEU A 159 0.69 -13.06 21.63
N CYS A 160 0.30 -11.78 21.46
CA CYS A 160 0.40 -10.77 22.50
C CYS A 160 -0.37 -11.18 23.77
N LEU A 161 -1.62 -11.61 23.60
CA LEU A 161 -2.46 -12.05 24.74
C LEU A 161 -1.89 -13.27 25.48
N ILE A 162 -1.33 -14.25 24.75
CA ILE A 162 -0.66 -15.40 25.36
C ILE A 162 0.55 -14.94 26.16
N TYR A 163 1.38 -14.08 25.58
CA TYR A 163 2.56 -13.53 26.24
C TYR A 163 2.18 -12.75 27.51
N GLU A 164 1.22 -11.83 27.41
CA GLU A 164 0.72 -11.07 28.56
C GLU A 164 0.19 -11.97 29.67
N ASN A 165 -0.58 -13.01 29.32
CA ASN A 165 -1.10 -13.98 30.29
C ASN A 165 0.03 -14.76 30.97
N MET A 166 1.08 -15.15 30.22
CA MET A 166 2.24 -15.80 30.80
C MET A 166 2.99 -14.87 31.74
N MET A 167 3.20 -13.60 31.35
CA MET A 167 3.86 -12.61 32.19
C MET A 167 3.06 -12.28 33.45
N CYS A 168 1.73 -12.15 33.35
CA CYS A 168 0.86 -11.97 34.51
C CYS A 168 0.96 -13.16 35.49
N LYS A 169 0.94 -14.39 34.98
CA LYS A 169 1.10 -15.57 35.81
C LYS A 169 2.46 -15.62 36.53
N ALA A 170 3.52 -15.21 35.85
CA ALA A 170 4.84 -15.11 36.45
C ALA A 170 4.89 -14.01 37.53
N GLN A 171 4.26 -12.86 37.28
CA GLN A 171 4.24 -11.73 38.22
C GLN A 171 3.44 -12.05 39.52
N TYR A 172 2.34 -12.79 39.40
CA TYR A 172 1.44 -13.12 40.52
C TYR A 172 1.77 -14.50 41.18
N GLY A 173 2.93 -15.07 40.91
CA GLY A 173 3.42 -16.26 41.62
C GLY A 173 2.89 -17.61 41.17
N ASN A 174 2.19 -17.65 40.03
CA ASN A 174 1.67 -18.89 39.44
C ASN A 174 2.72 -19.64 38.57
N ILE A 175 3.85 -19.01 38.28
CA ILE A 175 5.00 -19.59 37.61
C ILE A 175 6.25 -19.15 38.38
N GLU A 176 7.13 -20.12 38.72
CA GLU A 176 8.41 -19.79 39.31
C GLU A 176 9.25 -18.98 38.33
N GLY A 177 9.60 -17.76 38.71
CA GLY A 177 10.40 -16.84 37.91
C GLY A 177 11.07 -15.81 38.80
N THR A 178 12.22 -15.30 38.37
CA THR A 178 12.97 -14.25 39.07
C THR A 178 13.07 -13.04 38.16
N PHE A 179 12.82 -11.85 38.69
CA PHE A 179 13.11 -10.61 37.98
C PHE A 179 14.61 -10.44 37.83
N THR A 180 15.05 -10.16 36.60
CA THR A 180 16.43 -9.84 36.32
C THR A 180 16.52 -8.67 35.33
N VAL A 181 17.64 -8.01 35.25
CA VAL A 181 17.88 -6.94 34.27
C VAL A 181 18.22 -7.54 32.91
N ALA A 182 17.74 -6.89 31.84
CA ALA A 182 17.92 -7.40 30.49
C ALA A 182 19.38 -7.64 30.10
N SER A 183 20.31 -6.82 30.62
CA SER A 183 21.76 -6.97 30.37
C SER A 183 22.37 -8.26 30.92
N LYS A 184 21.65 -9.02 31.78
CA LYS A 184 22.06 -10.35 32.20
C LYS A 184 21.56 -11.47 31.30
N LEU A 185 20.60 -11.18 30.45
CA LEU A 185 19.93 -12.14 29.55
C LEU A 185 20.44 -12.02 28.13
N THR A 186 20.84 -10.82 27.72
CA THR A 186 21.20 -10.51 26.34
C THR A 186 22.19 -9.37 26.28
N ASP A 187 23.07 -9.40 25.28
CA ASP A 187 23.93 -8.29 24.92
C ASP A 187 23.23 -7.44 23.85
N VAL A 188 23.14 -6.13 24.07
CA VAL A 188 22.57 -5.17 23.10
C VAL A 188 23.73 -4.54 22.34
N VAL A 189 23.76 -4.79 21.03
CA VAL A 189 24.77 -4.24 20.12
C VAL A 189 24.09 -3.33 19.09
N THR A 190 24.61 -2.12 18.95
CA THR A 190 24.11 -1.19 17.92
C THR A 190 24.69 -1.55 16.56
N GLY A 191 23.86 -1.58 15.52
CA GLY A 191 24.31 -1.70 14.14
C GLY A 191 25.24 -0.53 13.76
N LYS A 192 26.24 -0.78 12.94
CA LYS A 192 27.26 0.21 12.58
C LYS A 192 27.09 0.78 11.19
N GLU A 193 26.43 0.02 10.31
CA GLU A 193 26.33 0.35 8.91
C GLU A 193 25.01 1.08 8.61
N ASP A 194 25.06 2.06 7.73
CA ASP A 194 23.88 2.80 7.24
C ASP A 194 23.29 2.14 5.97
N ALA A 195 22.15 2.67 5.47
CA ALA A 195 21.45 2.12 4.33
C ALA A 195 22.30 2.09 3.03
N ASN A 196 23.37 2.90 2.92
CA ASN A 196 24.24 2.93 1.74
C ASN A 196 25.18 1.70 1.67
N PHE A 197 25.28 0.93 2.75
CA PHE A 197 26.00 -0.34 2.77
C PHE A 197 25.29 -1.44 1.98
N ALA A 198 24.03 -1.22 1.61
CA ALA A 198 23.25 -2.18 0.84
C ALA A 198 23.81 -2.38 -0.58
N SER A 199 23.87 -3.62 -1.01
CA SER A 199 24.27 -4.05 -2.34
C SER A 199 23.13 -4.89 -2.96
N PRO A 200 22.54 -4.51 -4.12
CA PRO A 200 21.39 -5.21 -4.69
C PRO A 200 21.60 -6.70 -4.94
N ASN A 201 22.86 -7.09 -5.21
CA ASN A 201 23.27 -8.48 -5.48
C ASN A 201 24.05 -9.11 -4.34
N GLY A 202 24.04 -8.48 -3.16
CA GLY A 202 24.77 -8.97 -1.99
C GLY A 202 24.30 -10.34 -1.53
N LYS A 203 25.23 -11.10 -0.97
CA LYS A 203 25.00 -12.49 -0.54
C LYS A 203 24.28 -12.58 0.81
N TYR A 204 24.43 -11.59 1.68
CA TYR A 204 23.94 -11.61 3.04
C TYR A 204 22.74 -10.70 3.22
N LYS A 205 21.88 -11.02 4.18
CA LYS A 205 20.74 -10.18 4.53
C LYS A 205 21.19 -8.96 5.34
N PHE A 206 20.71 -7.79 4.93
CA PHE A 206 20.98 -6.52 5.58
C PHE A 206 19.68 -5.91 6.09
N PHE A 207 19.63 -5.68 7.40
CA PHE A 207 18.44 -5.19 8.10
C PHE A 207 18.66 -3.72 8.50
N THR A 208 17.73 -2.88 8.13
CA THR A 208 17.66 -1.47 8.51
C THR A 208 16.43 -1.22 9.38
N CYS A 209 16.10 0.04 9.64
CA CYS A 209 14.84 0.41 10.31
C CYS A 209 13.59 0.23 9.43
N SER A 210 13.76 -0.12 8.15
CA SER A 210 12.68 -0.41 7.22
C SER A 210 12.18 -1.85 7.40
N ASN A 211 10.90 -2.08 7.08
CA ASN A 211 10.33 -3.44 7.00
C ASN A 211 10.93 -4.26 5.85
N ASP A 212 11.54 -3.60 4.87
CA ASP A 212 12.17 -4.27 3.73
C ASP A 212 13.58 -4.73 4.07
N THR A 213 13.81 -6.02 3.91
CA THR A 213 15.15 -6.61 4.07
C THR A 213 15.96 -6.35 2.80
N LEU A 214 17.11 -5.70 2.94
CA LEU A 214 18.08 -5.47 1.88
C LEU A 214 19.09 -6.61 1.81
N ASN A 215 20.06 -6.50 0.91
CA ASN A 215 21.22 -7.40 0.84
C ASN A 215 22.52 -6.61 0.98
N CYS A 216 23.62 -7.29 1.35
CA CYS A 216 24.96 -6.74 1.43
C CYS A 216 26.02 -7.80 1.07
N ASP A 217 27.24 -7.36 0.77
CA ASP A 217 28.31 -8.24 0.33
C ASP A 217 29.09 -8.86 1.52
N GLU A 218 29.07 -8.19 2.67
CA GLU A 218 29.76 -8.61 3.89
C GLU A 218 28.76 -8.73 5.03
N TYR A 219 29.05 -9.61 6.01
CA TYR A 219 28.24 -9.75 7.22
C TYR A 219 29.04 -9.30 8.44
N VAL A 220 28.34 -8.70 9.39
CA VAL A 220 28.91 -8.25 10.67
C VAL A 220 28.50 -9.18 11.81
N PHE A 221 27.45 -9.98 11.62
CA PHE A 221 26.85 -10.82 12.64
C PHE A 221 26.64 -12.24 12.11
N ASP A 222 27.14 -13.24 12.84
CA ASP A 222 27.00 -14.66 12.53
C ASP A 222 26.46 -15.42 13.77
N SER A 223 25.28 -15.03 14.23
CA SER A 223 24.58 -15.68 15.35
C SER A 223 23.09 -15.39 15.30
N SER A 224 22.29 -16.10 16.11
CA SER A 224 20.89 -15.78 16.33
C SER A 224 20.76 -14.45 17.06
N ALA A 225 20.01 -13.52 16.49
CA ALA A 225 19.78 -12.20 17.07
C ALA A 225 18.31 -11.78 16.92
N ILE A 226 17.85 -10.98 17.87
CA ILE A 226 16.59 -10.25 17.76
C ILE A 226 16.94 -8.83 17.31
N LEU A 227 16.35 -8.39 16.22
CA LEU A 227 16.60 -7.08 15.65
C LEU A 227 15.50 -6.12 16.08
N ILE A 228 15.90 -4.97 16.61
CA ILE A 228 14.99 -3.91 17.05
C ILE A 228 15.38 -2.64 16.31
N ALA A 229 14.41 -2.00 15.65
CA ALA A 229 14.64 -0.71 15.01
C ALA A 229 15.00 0.36 16.06
N GLY A 230 16.13 1.05 15.87
CA GLY A 230 16.56 2.12 16.77
C GLY A 230 15.86 3.46 16.51
N ASN A 231 15.32 3.66 15.31
CA ASN A 231 14.60 4.85 14.88
C ASN A 231 13.45 4.43 13.96
N GLY A 232 12.36 5.19 13.94
CA GLY A 232 11.17 4.92 13.10
C GLY A 232 10.06 4.21 13.87
N ASP A 233 9.13 3.58 13.14
CA ASP A 233 8.02 2.84 13.74
C ASP A 233 8.52 1.55 14.39
N PHE A 234 8.13 1.35 15.65
CA PHE A 234 8.38 0.10 16.36
C PHE A 234 7.45 -0.99 15.86
N ASN A 235 7.80 -1.59 14.73
CA ASN A 235 7.17 -2.84 14.30
C ASN A 235 8.13 -3.99 14.62
N VAL A 236 7.70 -4.85 15.53
CA VAL A 236 8.38 -6.09 15.88
C VAL A 236 7.88 -7.21 14.97
#